data_48230e5d23a554e35be7176493ef702d
#
_entry.id   48230e5d23a554e35be7176493ef702d
#
_cell.length_a   1.000
_cell.length_b   1.000
_cell.length_c   1.000
_cell.angle_alpha   90.00
_cell.angle_beta   90.00
_cell.angle_gamma   90.00
#
_symmetry.space_group_name_H-M   'P 1'
#
loop_
_entity.id
_entity.type
_entity.pdbx_description
1 polymer ?
#
loop_
_entity_poly.entity_id
_entity_poly.type
_entity_poly.pdbx_seq_one_letter_code
_entity_poly.pdbx_strand_id
1 'polypeptide(L)'
;MNADDSPCNKPMVGGNAEETQCFIDTSKLRDKELNQTYQDVLKVLATDEAVQLRTAQRYWIQFRDSTCQAEKALYSGGSAAPMVYYACMEAETRYRIQDLKNTYQWRVDK
;
A
#
# COMPACT_ATOMS: atom_id res chain seq x y z
N MET A 1 2.64 -6.94 -10.34
CA MET A 1 1.28 -6.40 -10.17
C MET A 1 0.51 -6.57 -11.46
N ASN A 2 -0.69 -7.09 -11.38
CA ASN A 2 -1.57 -7.24 -12.52
C ASN A 2 -2.20 -5.88 -12.85
N ALA A 3 -2.19 -5.46 -14.12
CA ALA A 3 -2.78 -4.19 -14.55
C ALA A 3 -4.26 -4.07 -14.18
N ASP A 4 -4.99 -5.20 -14.19
CA ASP A 4 -6.42 -5.24 -13.86
C ASP A 4 -6.71 -4.92 -12.40
N ASP A 5 -5.72 -5.05 -11.51
CA ASP A 5 -5.87 -4.76 -10.08
C ASP A 5 -5.56 -3.30 -9.76
N SER A 6 -5.08 -2.54 -10.73
CA SER A 6 -4.73 -1.13 -10.51
C SER A 6 -5.93 -0.23 -10.77
N PRO A 7 -6.26 0.69 -9.84
CA PRO A 7 -7.33 1.66 -10.07
C PRO A 7 -6.99 2.70 -11.14
N CYS A 8 -5.71 2.82 -11.51
CA CYS A 8 -5.25 3.74 -12.57
C CYS A 8 -4.84 2.93 -13.80
N ASN A 9 -5.72 2.09 -14.26
CA ASN A 9 -5.51 1.04 -15.24
C ASN A 9 -5.61 1.58 -16.68
N LYS A 10 -4.88 2.63 -17.00
CA LYS A 10 -4.79 3.19 -18.34
C LYS A 10 -3.39 2.95 -18.90
N PRO A 11 -3.23 2.91 -20.23
CA PRO A 11 -1.89 2.82 -20.81
C PRO A 11 -1.01 3.95 -20.27
N MET A 12 0.12 3.58 -19.70
CA MET A 12 1.05 4.55 -19.15
C MET A 12 1.83 5.22 -20.27
N VAL A 13 1.83 6.54 -20.29
CA VAL A 13 2.51 7.32 -21.31
C VAL A 13 3.53 8.25 -20.65
N GLY A 14 4.53 7.66 -19.99
CA GLY A 14 5.68 8.39 -19.50
C GLY A 14 5.48 9.20 -18.22
N GLY A 15 4.42 8.93 -17.47
CA GLY A 15 4.25 9.57 -16.16
C GLY A 15 3.79 11.00 -16.22
N ASN A 16 2.79 11.30 -17.03
CA ASN A 16 2.21 12.64 -17.08
C ASN A 16 1.52 13.00 -15.75
N ALA A 17 1.19 14.27 -15.59
CA ALA A 17 0.63 14.81 -14.34
C ALA A 17 -0.70 14.13 -13.96
N GLU A 18 -1.52 13.79 -14.95
CA GLU A 18 -2.82 13.16 -14.74
C GLU A 18 -2.66 11.74 -14.20
N GLU A 19 -1.76 10.96 -14.79
CA GLU A 19 -1.45 9.60 -14.31
C GLU A 19 -0.88 9.64 -12.90
N THR A 20 0.04 10.56 -12.66
CA THR A 20 0.65 10.73 -11.34
C THR A 20 -0.41 11.09 -10.31
N GLN A 21 -1.31 12.02 -10.63
CA GLN A 21 -2.36 12.44 -9.70
C GLN A 21 -3.30 11.28 -9.38
N CYS A 22 -3.63 10.44 -10.36
CA CYS A 22 -4.44 9.26 -10.12
C CYS A 22 -3.80 8.35 -9.07
N PHE A 23 -2.51 8.06 -9.18
CA PHE A 23 -1.82 7.21 -8.22
C PHE A 23 -1.66 7.88 -6.84
N ILE A 24 -1.47 9.21 -6.81
CA ILE A 24 -1.45 9.93 -5.52
C ILE A 24 -2.79 9.76 -4.82
N ASP A 25 -3.89 10.00 -5.51
CA ASP A 25 -5.23 9.93 -4.93
C ASP A 25 -5.58 8.53 -4.47
N THR A 26 -5.28 7.51 -5.28
CA THR A 26 -5.57 6.13 -4.93
C THR A 26 -4.67 5.63 -3.82
N SER A 27 -3.42 6.06 -3.74
CA SER A 27 -2.55 5.69 -2.62
C SER A 27 -3.08 6.23 -1.29
N LYS A 28 -3.64 7.44 -1.29
CA LYS A 28 -4.27 8.01 -0.09
C LYS A 28 -5.50 7.21 0.34
N LEU A 29 -6.32 6.78 -0.62
CA LEU A 29 -7.48 5.93 -0.33
C LEU A 29 -7.06 4.59 0.24
N ARG A 30 -5.98 3.99 -0.29
CA ARG A 30 -5.45 2.74 0.24
C ARG A 30 -4.90 2.89 1.65
N ASP A 31 -4.23 4.00 1.95
CA ASP A 31 -3.74 4.26 3.30
C ASP A 31 -4.90 4.33 4.30
N LYS A 32 -5.98 5.00 3.93
CA LYS A 32 -7.18 5.09 4.76
C LYS A 32 -7.81 3.72 4.98
N GLU A 33 -7.93 2.92 3.92
CA GLU A 33 -8.45 1.55 3.99
C GLU A 33 -7.56 0.66 4.85
N LEU A 34 -6.23 0.77 4.69
CA LEU A 34 -5.29 0.01 5.51
C LEU A 34 -5.45 0.36 6.98
N ASN A 35 -5.52 1.64 7.32
CA ASN A 35 -5.70 2.07 8.71
C ASN A 35 -6.98 1.51 9.30
N GLN A 36 -8.08 1.52 8.56
CA GLN A 36 -9.35 0.95 9.04
C GLN A 36 -9.23 -0.56 9.25
N THR A 37 -8.64 -1.28 8.29
CA THR A 37 -8.44 -2.73 8.39
C THR A 37 -7.55 -3.06 9.59
N TYR A 38 -6.46 -2.33 9.76
CA TYR A 38 -5.52 -2.53 10.86
C TYR A 38 -6.20 -2.31 12.22
N GLN A 39 -6.98 -1.23 12.35
CA GLN A 39 -7.69 -0.94 13.60
C GLN A 39 -8.74 -2.02 13.91
N ASP A 40 -9.45 -2.50 12.90
CA ASP A 40 -10.44 -3.57 13.08
C ASP A 40 -9.78 -4.86 13.57
N VAL A 41 -8.60 -5.18 13.04
CA VAL A 41 -7.82 -6.35 13.48
C VAL A 41 -7.35 -6.17 14.92
N LEU A 42 -6.78 -5.01 15.26
CA LEU A 42 -6.28 -4.75 16.61
C LEU A 42 -7.36 -4.93 17.68
N LYS A 43 -8.61 -4.58 17.36
CA LYS A 43 -9.73 -4.68 18.31
C LYS A 43 -10.04 -6.11 18.72
N VAL A 44 -9.70 -7.09 17.90
CA VAL A 44 -10.02 -8.50 18.16
C VAL A 44 -8.81 -9.31 18.63
N LEU A 45 -7.66 -8.67 18.77
CA LEU A 45 -6.43 -9.34 19.21
C LEU A 45 -6.25 -9.22 20.73
N ALA A 46 -5.64 -10.24 21.32
CA ALA A 46 -5.17 -10.17 22.68
C ALA A 46 -4.01 -9.18 22.78
N THR A 47 -3.69 -8.72 23.99
CA THR A 47 -2.66 -7.69 24.22
C THR A 47 -1.31 -8.07 23.61
N ASP A 48 -0.85 -9.29 23.83
CA ASP A 48 0.43 -9.76 23.30
C ASP A 48 0.40 -9.91 21.77
N GLU A 49 -0.72 -10.37 21.22
CA GLU A 49 -0.91 -10.47 19.78
C GLU A 49 -0.87 -9.07 19.13
N ALA A 50 -1.52 -8.10 19.77
CA ALA A 50 -1.55 -6.71 19.28
C ALA A 50 -0.14 -6.09 19.28
N VAL A 51 0.66 -6.36 20.30
CA VAL A 51 2.05 -5.88 20.38
C VAL A 51 2.86 -6.44 19.22
N GLN A 52 2.71 -7.71 18.91
CA GLN A 52 3.42 -8.34 17.80
C GLN A 52 2.98 -7.76 16.46
N LEU A 53 1.69 -7.53 16.26
CA LEU A 53 1.20 -6.96 15.02
C LEU A 53 1.66 -5.51 14.84
N ARG A 54 1.66 -4.71 15.92
CA ARG A 54 2.16 -3.33 15.86
C ARG A 54 3.63 -3.29 15.43
N THR A 55 4.44 -4.20 15.96
CA THR A 55 5.86 -4.31 15.59
C THR A 55 6.00 -4.69 14.11
N ALA A 56 5.25 -5.70 13.67
CA ALA A 56 5.27 -6.12 12.27
C ALA A 56 4.83 -5.00 11.34
N GLN A 57 3.82 -4.22 11.74
CA GLN A 57 3.31 -3.13 10.92
C GLN A 57 4.35 -2.01 10.75
N ARG A 58 5.11 -1.70 11.82
CA ARG A 58 6.19 -0.73 11.72
C ARG A 58 7.27 -1.17 10.73
N TYR A 59 7.67 -2.44 10.77
CA TYR A 59 8.63 -2.98 9.82
C TYR A 59 8.08 -2.99 8.40
N TRP A 60 6.80 -3.30 8.25
CA TRP A 60 6.18 -3.29 6.94
C TRP A 60 6.17 -1.89 6.33
N ILE A 61 5.88 -0.85 7.11
CA ILE A 61 5.92 0.54 6.63
C ILE A 61 7.33 0.88 6.14
N GLN A 62 8.36 0.51 6.89
CA GLN A 62 9.75 0.74 6.49
C GLN A 62 10.07 -0.02 5.19
N PHE A 63 9.64 -1.26 5.09
CA PHE A 63 9.81 -2.07 3.89
C PHE A 63 9.15 -1.42 2.68
N ARG A 64 7.88 -1.02 2.82
CA ARG A 64 7.15 -0.35 1.74
C ARG A 64 7.88 0.90 1.28
N ASP A 65 8.20 1.78 2.22
CA ASP A 65 8.80 3.07 1.89
C ASP A 65 10.16 2.87 1.22
N SER A 66 10.98 1.97 1.74
CA SER A 66 12.30 1.68 1.16
C SER A 66 12.19 1.03 -0.22
N THR A 67 11.26 0.10 -0.39
CA THR A 67 11.02 -0.58 -1.67
C THR A 67 10.60 0.42 -2.74
N CYS A 68 9.68 1.32 -2.40
CA CYS A 68 9.16 2.28 -3.35
C CYS A 68 10.19 3.37 -3.68
N GLN A 69 11.05 3.74 -2.75
CA GLN A 69 12.17 4.63 -3.04
C GLN A 69 13.17 3.96 -3.99
N ALA A 70 13.42 2.67 -3.82
CA ALA A 70 14.31 1.92 -4.71
C ALA A 70 13.75 1.86 -6.13
N GLU A 71 12.46 1.62 -6.28
CA GLU A 71 11.82 1.63 -7.61
C GLU A 71 11.88 3.01 -8.25
N LYS A 72 11.58 4.04 -7.48
CA LYS A 72 11.66 5.43 -7.95
C LYS A 72 13.05 5.76 -8.46
N ALA A 73 14.09 5.26 -7.80
CA ALA A 73 15.48 5.53 -8.15
C ALA A 73 15.83 5.04 -9.57
N LEU A 74 15.14 4.02 -10.08
CA LEU A 74 15.36 3.52 -11.44
C LEU A 74 14.97 4.56 -12.51
N TYR A 75 14.15 5.53 -12.14
CA TYR A 75 13.63 6.56 -13.05
C TYR A 75 14.14 7.96 -12.67
N SER A 76 15.25 8.00 -11.93
CA SER A 76 15.83 9.25 -11.42
C SER A 76 16.08 10.24 -12.55
N GLY A 77 15.59 11.47 -12.35
CA GLY A 77 15.71 12.54 -13.35
C GLY A 77 14.63 12.53 -14.43
N GLY A 78 13.74 11.53 -14.45
CA GLY A 78 12.65 11.45 -15.42
C GLY A 78 11.30 11.83 -14.83
N SER A 79 10.34 12.16 -15.69
CA SER A 79 8.98 12.54 -15.31
C SER A 79 8.19 11.35 -14.75
N ALA A 80 8.63 10.13 -15.03
CA ALA A 80 7.96 8.92 -14.54
C ALA A 80 8.24 8.62 -13.06
N ALA A 81 9.28 9.20 -12.47
CA ALA A 81 9.69 8.86 -11.11
C ALA A 81 8.59 9.06 -10.05
N PRO A 82 7.88 10.20 -10.02
CA PRO A 82 6.79 10.36 -9.04
C PRO A 82 5.66 9.35 -9.25
N MET A 83 5.29 9.09 -10.49
CA MET A 83 4.23 8.13 -10.81
C MET A 83 4.60 6.74 -10.35
N VAL A 84 5.83 6.30 -10.62
CA VAL A 84 6.34 4.99 -10.21
C VAL A 84 6.30 4.86 -8.69
N TYR A 85 6.72 5.91 -7.98
CA TYR A 85 6.70 5.91 -6.52
C TYR A 85 5.28 5.69 -5.98
N TYR A 86 4.31 6.48 -6.44
CA TYR A 86 2.94 6.39 -5.94
C TYR A 86 2.23 5.12 -6.39
N ALA A 87 2.53 4.61 -7.59
CA ALA A 87 2.01 3.33 -8.04
C ALA A 87 2.51 2.19 -7.15
N CYS A 88 3.78 2.23 -6.76
CA CYS A 88 4.37 1.28 -5.82
C CYS A 88 3.69 1.38 -4.45
N MET A 89 3.53 2.59 -3.92
CA MET A 89 2.89 2.82 -2.62
C MET A 89 1.46 2.27 -2.61
N GLU A 90 0.71 2.51 -3.65
CA GLU A 90 -0.65 1.99 -3.80
C GLU A 90 -0.66 0.46 -3.80
N ALA A 91 0.18 -0.15 -4.64
CA ALA A 91 0.22 -1.59 -4.80
C ALA A 91 0.65 -2.30 -3.50
N GLU A 92 1.71 -1.84 -2.87
CA GLU A 92 2.21 -2.44 -1.62
C GLU A 92 1.16 -2.31 -0.51
N THR A 93 0.50 -1.17 -0.41
CA THR A 93 -0.54 -0.95 0.60
C THR A 93 -1.74 -1.86 0.34
N ARG A 94 -2.16 -2.02 -0.90
CA ARG A 94 -3.24 -2.92 -1.30
C ARG A 94 -2.91 -4.37 -0.97
N TYR A 95 -1.68 -4.80 -1.20
CA TYR A 95 -1.22 -6.15 -0.84
C TYR A 95 -1.24 -6.34 0.67
N ARG A 96 -0.83 -5.34 1.45
CA ARG A 96 -0.84 -5.43 2.92
C ARG A 96 -2.26 -5.57 3.45
N ILE A 97 -3.20 -4.81 2.90
CA ILE A 97 -4.63 -4.93 3.26
C ILE A 97 -5.09 -6.37 3.04
N GLN A 98 -4.75 -6.94 1.90
CA GLN A 98 -5.15 -8.31 1.58
C GLN A 98 -4.49 -9.33 2.52
N ASP A 99 -3.22 -9.12 2.86
CA ASP A 99 -2.51 -9.97 3.83
C ASP A 99 -3.18 -9.94 5.20
N LEU A 100 -3.54 -8.76 5.68
CA LEU A 100 -4.22 -8.62 6.97
C LEU A 100 -5.58 -9.32 6.95
N LYS A 101 -6.33 -9.16 5.87
CA LYS A 101 -7.63 -9.82 5.71
C LYS A 101 -7.47 -11.33 5.66
N ASN A 102 -6.52 -11.83 4.88
CA ASN A 102 -6.27 -13.27 4.76
C ASN A 102 -5.90 -13.90 6.09
N THR A 103 -5.14 -13.19 6.90
CA THR A 103 -4.62 -13.71 8.17
C THR A 103 -5.62 -13.57 9.32
N TYR A 104 -6.34 -12.45 9.40
CA TYR A 104 -7.07 -12.07 10.60
C TYR A 104 -8.59 -11.95 10.43
N GLN A 105 -9.14 -11.98 9.21
CA GLN A 105 -10.56 -11.70 8.99
C GLN A 105 -11.46 -12.66 9.77
N TRP A 106 -11.05 -13.91 9.92
CA TRP A 106 -11.81 -14.90 10.68
C TRP A 106 -11.99 -14.50 12.16
N ARG A 107 -11.04 -13.75 12.73
CA ARG A 107 -11.15 -13.21 14.09
C ARG A 107 -12.08 -11.99 14.12
N VAL A 108 -12.02 -11.15 13.11
CA VAL A 108 -12.85 -9.94 12.99
C VAL A 108 -14.33 -10.32 12.84
N ASP A 109 -14.60 -11.38 12.08
CA ASP A 109 -15.98 -11.81 11.77
C ASP A 109 -16.63 -12.65 12.88
N LYS A 110 -15.94 -12.95 13.93
CA LYS A 110 -16.49 -13.71 15.06
C LYS A 110 -17.50 -12.93 15.87
#